data_421e981b29db8c0a2ae7d40157ee5845
#
_entry.id   421e981b29db8c0a2ae7d40157ee5845
#
_cell.length_a   1.000
_cell.length_b   1.000
_cell.length_c   1.000
_cell.angle_alpha   90.00
_cell.angle_beta   90.00
_cell.angle_gamma   90.00
#
_symmetry.space_group_name_H-M   'P 1'
#
loop_
_entity.id
_entity.type
_entity.pdbx_description
1 polymer ?
#
loop_
_entity_poly.entity_id
_entity_poly.type
_entity_poly.pdbx_seq_one_letter_code
_entity_poly.pdbx_strand_id
1 'polypeptide(L)'
;MSEYILGGWAQSLADTPPAGFSHTMYGMVTNLAGLTTGTETAPGWSPTNNKAPKIPGNDVLWTYGGGLCSPESMPKTSQQISDIVAAAKDNDWAGVDFDDECNMNIDNLIDTMQQLKPLQTSYTFIAGWAYNNPTASSNGQAINDAVKKISNAGAADRFALMCYATEMWSKADIEANVSQAIERTINDNGVAAKSVILALTPEGLDDWNLNYFLDQVLKYDIGGLYVWNFPLLKGADLNVIKARLGI
;
A
#
# COMPACT_ATOMS: atom_id res chain seq x y z
N MET A 1 3.46 -22.00 6.58
CA MET A 1 2.92 -20.70 6.14
C MET A 1 3.83 -20.23 5.03
N SER A 2 3.30 -19.63 3.96
CA SER A 2 4.11 -19.09 2.88
C SER A 2 5.08 -18.04 3.43
N GLU A 3 6.28 -17.97 2.85
CA GLU A 3 7.26 -16.93 3.14
C GLU A 3 6.86 -15.57 2.55
N TYR A 4 6.01 -15.58 1.51
CA TYR A 4 5.58 -14.40 0.78
C TYR A 4 4.17 -13.97 1.16
N ILE A 5 3.96 -12.66 1.17
CA ILE A 5 2.68 -12.01 1.36
C ILE A 5 1.99 -11.85 0.01
N LEU A 6 0.73 -12.26 -0.07
CA LEU A 6 -0.18 -11.85 -1.13
C LEU A 6 -1.30 -11.02 -0.50
N GLY A 7 -1.52 -9.84 -1.02
CA GLY A 7 -2.58 -8.96 -0.53
C GLY A 7 -3.08 -8.03 -1.63
N GLY A 8 -3.91 -7.08 -1.25
CA GLY A 8 -4.39 -6.09 -2.22
C GLY A 8 -5.47 -5.18 -1.66
N TRP A 9 -5.86 -4.23 -2.49
CA TRP A 9 -6.84 -3.21 -2.16
C TRP A 9 -8.19 -3.49 -2.82
N ALA A 10 -9.26 -3.11 -2.11
CA ALA A 10 -10.60 -2.98 -2.65
C ALA A 10 -11.24 -1.67 -2.18
N GLN A 11 -12.13 -1.14 -3.00
CA GLN A 11 -12.83 0.13 -2.71
C GLN A 11 -14.10 -0.05 -1.90
N SER A 12 -14.56 -1.28 -1.71
CA SER A 12 -15.78 -1.59 -0.96
C SER A 12 -15.54 -2.64 0.10
N LEU A 13 -16.06 -2.42 1.31
CA LEU A 13 -16.07 -3.41 2.39
C LEU A 13 -16.86 -4.69 2.05
N ALA A 14 -17.67 -4.67 0.98
CA ALA A 14 -18.40 -5.84 0.49
C ALA A 14 -17.54 -6.77 -0.35
N ASP A 15 -16.39 -6.29 -0.86
CA ASP A 15 -15.48 -7.11 -1.67
C ASP A 15 -14.72 -8.08 -0.78
N THR A 16 -14.81 -9.36 -1.10
CA THR A 16 -14.13 -10.41 -0.34
C THR A 16 -12.85 -10.81 -1.07
N PRO A 17 -11.69 -10.80 -0.38
CA PRO A 17 -10.44 -11.21 -1.01
C PRO A 17 -10.48 -12.70 -1.40
N PRO A 18 -9.82 -13.06 -2.50
CA PRO A 18 -9.67 -14.46 -2.89
C PRO A 18 -8.89 -15.28 -1.86
N ALA A 19 -9.13 -16.57 -1.83
CA ALA A 19 -8.35 -17.49 -1.00
C ALA A 19 -6.85 -17.42 -1.33
N GLY A 20 -6.02 -17.32 -0.28
CA GLY A 20 -4.57 -17.13 -0.40
C GLY A 20 -4.10 -15.71 -0.13
N PHE A 21 -5.00 -14.75 -0.10
CA PHE A 21 -4.68 -13.40 0.40
C PHE A 21 -4.48 -13.44 1.91
N SER A 22 -3.35 -12.92 2.37
CA SER A 22 -3.03 -12.77 3.79
C SER A 22 -3.24 -11.33 4.29
N HIS A 23 -3.35 -10.37 3.38
CA HIS A 23 -3.56 -8.96 3.68
C HIS A 23 -4.64 -8.39 2.75
N THR A 24 -5.54 -7.62 3.32
CA THR A 24 -6.55 -6.89 2.55
C THR A 24 -6.61 -5.45 3.05
N MET A 25 -6.49 -4.52 2.15
CA MET A 25 -6.61 -3.10 2.42
C MET A 25 -7.93 -2.59 1.83
N TYR A 26 -8.74 -1.96 2.67
CA TYR A 26 -9.98 -1.31 2.22
C TYR A 26 -9.83 0.20 2.26
N GLY A 27 -10.19 0.86 1.21
CA GLY A 27 -10.10 2.30 1.06
C GLY A 27 -10.72 2.76 -0.25
N MET A 28 -10.50 3.95 -0.72
CA MET A 28 -9.56 4.90 -0.05
C MET A 28 -10.36 5.79 0.89
N VAL A 29 -9.93 5.92 2.12
CA VAL A 29 -10.49 6.89 3.06
C VAL A 29 -9.58 8.10 3.11
N THR A 30 -10.10 9.26 2.71
CA THR A 30 -9.32 10.50 2.60
C THR A 30 -9.59 11.48 3.74
N ASN A 31 -10.68 11.27 4.47
CA ASN A 31 -11.07 12.14 5.57
C ASN A 31 -11.65 11.32 6.73
N LEU A 32 -10.83 11.02 7.70
CA LEU A 32 -11.24 10.22 8.85
C LEU A 32 -12.31 10.89 9.70
N ALA A 33 -12.21 12.18 9.91
CA ALA A 33 -13.27 12.93 10.60
C ALA A 33 -14.62 12.76 9.86
N GLY A 34 -14.59 12.66 8.54
CA GLY A 34 -15.75 12.36 7.70
C GLY A 34 -16.39 11.01 7.98
N LEU A 35 -15.62 9.97 8.35
CA LEU A 35 -16.17 8.67 8.75
C LEU A 35 -17.06 8.79 9.98
N THR A 36 -16.65 9.57 10.97
CA THR A 36 -17.39 9.75 12.23
C THR A 36 -18.56 10.73 12.10
N THR A 37 -18.48 11.67 11.17
CA THR A 37 -19.53 12.70 10.94
C THR A 37 -20.48 12.37 9.79
N GLY A 38 -20.19 11.33 9.00
CA GLY A 38 -21.00 10.94 7.84
C GLY A 38 -20.73 11.72 6.57
N THR A 39 -19.60 12.44 6.51
CA THR A 39 -19.18 13.20 5.31
C THR A 39 -18.18 12.43 4.44
N GLU A 40 -17.66 11.30 4.89
CA GLU A 40 -16.88 10.40 4.06
C GLU A 40 -17.77 9.69 3.06
N THR A 41 -17.39 9.68 1.80
CA THR A 41 -18.19 9.17 0.68
C THR A 41 -17.59 7.93 0.01
N ALA A 42 -16.56 7.35 0.60
CA ALA A 42 -15.96 6.12 0.06
C ALA A 42 -17.02 5.00 -0.06
N PRO A 43 -17.05 4.23 -1.15
CA PRO A 43 -18.07 3.21 -1.38
C PRO A 43 -18.16 2.19 -0.25
N GLY A 44 -19.37 1.96 0.25
CA GLY A 44 -19.61 1.00 1.34
C GLY A 44 -19.25 1.48 2.74
N TRP A 45 -18.78 2.72 2.90
CA TRP A 45 -18.40 3.31 4.17
C TRP A 45 -19.49 4.21 4.75
N SER A 46 -19.64 4.16 6.06
CA SER A 46 -20.52 5.08 6.81
C SER A 46 -20.11 5.11 8.28
N PRO A 47 -20.61 6.05 9.10
CA PRO A 47 -20.36 6.06 10.54
C PRO A 47 -20.75 4.75 11.27
N THR A 48 -21.70 4.01 10.70
CA THR A 48 -22.18 2.73 11.24
C THR A 48 -21.62 1.50 10.52
N ASN A 49 -20.92 1.68 9.41
CA ASN A 49 -20.32 0.63 8.60
C ASN A 49 -18.87 0.98 8.29
N ASN A 50 -18.02 0.94 9.30
CA ASN A 50 -16.60 1.27 9.21
C ASN A 50 -15.71 0.26 9.98
N LYS A 51 -16.30 -0.85 10.46
CA LYS A 51 -15.55 -1.93 11.10
C LYS A 51 -14.86 -2.81 10.07
N ALA A 52 -13.67 -3.27 10.43
CA ALA A 52 -12.94 -4.24 9.61
C ALA A 52 -13.75 -5.54 9.46
N PRO A 53 -13.92 -6.06 8.25
CA PRO A 53 -14.48 -7.38 8.04
C PRO A 53 -13.59 -8.46 8.70
N LYS A 54 -14.20 -9.48 9.30
CA LYS A 54 -13.45 -10.62 9.86
C LYS A 54 -13.23 -11.67 8.78
N ILE A 55 -12.01 -11.73 8.27
CA ILE A 55 -11.61 -12.68 7.22
C ILE A 55 -10.58 -13.65 7.82
N PRO A 56 -10.91 -14.96 7.93
CA PRO A 56 -10.00 -15.92 8.53
C PRO A 56 -8.65 -15.99 7.81
N GLY A 57 -7.55 -15.86 8.57
CA GLY A 57 -6.18 -15.93 8.05
C GLY A 57 -5.76 -14.71 7.22
N ASN A 58 -6.50 -13.59 7.32
CA ASN A 58 -6.23 -12.36 6.60
C ASN A 58 -6.19 -11.19 7.58
N ASP A 59 -5.14 -10.40 7.49
CA ASP A 59 -5.02 -9.13 8.21
C ASP A 59 -5.71 -8.04 7.38
N VAL A 60 -6.73 -7.43 7.95
CA VAL A 60 -7.55 -6.42 7.29
C VAL A 60 -7.10 -5.04 7.74
N LEU A 61 -6.58 -4.26 6.82
CA LEU A 61 -6.10 -2.91 7.05
C LEU A 61 -7.06 -1.88 6.39
N TRP A 62 -7.05 -0.72 6.96
CA TRP A 62 -7.67 0.45 6.37
C TRP A 62 -6.63 1.23 5.57
N THR A 63 -6.94 1.67 4.34
CA THR A 63 -6.08 2.57 3.57
C THR A 63 -6.54 4.02 3.70
N TYR A 64 -5.59 4.86 4.11
CA TYR A 64 -5.75 6.30 4.25
C TYR A 64 -4.95 7.01 3.16
N GLY A 65 -5.60 7.88 2.39
CA GLY A 65 -4.95 8.63 1.31
C GLY A 65 -5.40 8.21 -0.09
N GLY A 66 -4.45 7.92 -0.96
CA GLY A 66 -4.67 7.49 -2.34
C GLY A 66 -4.89 8.63 -3.34
N GLY A 67 -5.35 8.31 -4.54
CA GLY A 67 -5.45 9.25 -5.66
C GLY A 67 -6.40 10.43 -5.48
N LEU A 68 -7.25 10.40 -4.43
CA LEU A 68 -8.09 11.54 -4.01
C LEU A 68 -7.51 12.24 -2.77
N CYS A 69 -6.33 11.92 -2.36
CA CYS A 69 -5.61 12.53 -1.25
C CYS A 69 -5.50 14.05 -1.45
N SER A 70 -5.81 14.79 -0.41
CA SER A 70 -5.72 16.26 -0.40
C SER A 70 -5.02 16.77 0.84
N PRO A 71 -4.52 18.03 0.84
CA PRO A 71 -3.94 18.64 2.02
C PRO A 71 -4.84 18.61 3.26
N GLU A 72 -6.16 18.61 3.10
CA GLU A 72 -7.13 18.56 4.18
C GLU A 72 -7.27 17.19 4.81
N SER A 73 -7.03 16.14 4.02
CA SER A 73 -7.11 14.74 4.47
C SER A 73 -5.82 14.21 5.07
N MET A 74 -4.72 14.94 4.98
CA MET A 74 -3.44 14.52 5.56
C MET A 74 -3.42 14.66 7.09
N PRO A 75 -2.70 13.80 7.82
CA PRO A 75 -2.50 13.99 9.25
C PRO A 75 -1.61 15.20 9.51
N LYS A 76 -2.20 16.35 9.85
CA LYS A 76 -1.51 17.63 10.07
C LYS A 76 -1.46 18.05 11.52
N THR A 77 -2.39 17.60 12.32
CA THR A 77 -2.55 18.03 13.70
C THR A 77 -2.60 16.83 14.64
N SER A 78 -2.25 17.03 15.90
CA SER A 78 -2.38 15.99 16.93
C SER A 78 -3.80 15.44 17.03
N GLN A 79 -4.82 16.25 16.76
CA GLN A 79 -6.20 15.76 16.74
C GLN A 79 -6.44 14.80 15.59
N GLN A 80 -6.01 15.12 14.38
CA GLN A 80 -6.14 14.21 13.22
C GLN A 80 -5.38 12.91 13.43
N ILE A 81 -4.17 12.96 14.01
CA ILE A 81 -3.41 11.78 14.38
C ILE A 81 -4.20 10.93 15.37
N SER A 82 -4.73 11.53 16.43
CA SER A 82 -5.55 10.83 17.42
C SER A 82 -6.81 10.21 16.81
N ASP A 83 -7.45 10.90 15.87
CA ASP A 83 -8.66 10.41 15.20
C ASP A 83 -8.36 9.18 14.33
N ILE A 84 -7.25 9.18 13.59
CA ILE A 84 -6.79 8.03 12.80
C ILE A 84 -6.51 6.83 13.71
N VAL A 85 -5.76 7.07 14.79
CA VAL A 85 -5.39 6.01 15.74
C VAL A 85 -6.64 5.43 16.41
N ALA A 86 -7.57 6.29 16.87
CA ALA A 86 -8.81 5.85 17.51
C ALA A 86 -9.67 5.05 16.51
N ALA A 87 -9.87 5.55 15.28
CA ALA A 87 -10.69 4.84 14.30
C ALA A 87 -10.14 3.44 13.98
N ALA A 88 -8.83 3.30 13.80
CA ALA A 88 -8.24 2.00 13.55
C ALA A 88 -8.43 1.03 14.72
N LYS A 89 -8.17 1.49 15.95
CA LYS A 89 -8.29 0.65 17.16
C LYS A 89 -9.74 0.32 17.53
N ASP A 90 -10.64 1.28 17.41
CA ASP A 90 -12.04 1.13 17.83
C ASP A 90 -12.87 0.31 16.82
N ASN A 91 -12.38 0.17 15.59
CA ASN A 91 -13.08 -0.51 14.50
C ASN A 91 -12.44 -1.84 14.06
N ASP A 92 -11.63 -2.45 14.93
CA ASP A 92 -11.04 -3.78 14.76
C ASP A 92 -10.11 -3.92 13.53
N TRP A 93 -9.50 -2.85 13.04
CA TRP A 93 -8.52 -2.90 11.96
C TRP A 93 -7.21 -3.51 12.44
N ALA A 94 -6.63 -4.41 11.67
CA ALA A 94 -5.31 -4.97 11.95
C ALA A 94 -4.20 -3.92 11.81
N GLY A 95 -4.46 -2.86 11.05
CA GLY A 95 -3.52 -1.78 10.84
C GLY A 95 -4.03 -0.73 9.88
N VAL A 96 -3.13 0.16 9.49
CA VAL A 96 -3.38 1.23 8.52
C VAL A 96 -2.29 1.23 7.46
N ASP A 97 -2.72 1.28 6.21
CA ASP A 97 -1.89 1.55 5.05
C ASP A 97 -2.01 3.04 4.69
N PHE A 98 -0.89 3.72 4.54
CA PHE A 98 -0.84 5.14 4.16
C PHE A 98 -0.39 5.25 2.71
N ASP A 99 -1.35 5.54 1.83
CA ASP A 99 -1.16 5.68 0.40
C ASP A 99 -0.90 7.15 0.05
N ASP A 100 0.39 7.48 -0.07
CA ASP A 100 0.86 8.85 -0.26
C ASP A 100 0.96 9.24 -1.72
N GLU A 101 -0.14 9.76 -2.25
CA GLU A 101 -0.18 10.34 -3.59
C GLU A 101 -0.26 11.89 -3.58
N CYS A 102 -0.12 12.52 -2.41
CA CYS A 102 -0.27 13.97 -2.25
C CYS A 102 0.86 14.65 -1.44
N ASN A 103 1.98 13.98 -1.24
CA ASN A 103 3.10 14.43 -0.40
C ASN A 103 2.63 14.72 1.03
N MET A 104 2.24 13.68 1.75
CA MET A 104 1.84 13.75 3.16
C MET A 104 2.92 14.39 4.03
N ASN A 105 2.53 14.99 5.14
CA ASN A 105 3.48 15.47 6.13
C ASN A 105 4.15 14.28 6.82
N ILE A 106 5.39 13.99 6.46
CA ILE A 106 6.09 12.78 6.86
C ILE A 106 6.38 12.73 8.37
N ASP A 107 6.59 13.86 9.04
CA ASP A 107 6.79 13.88 10.49
C ASP A 107 5.50 13.46 11.22
N ASN A 108 4.37 14.02 10.82
CA ASN A 108 3.08 13.64 11.36
C ASN A 108 2.70 12.20 11.00
N LEU A 109 3.10 11.74 9.82
CA LEU A 109 2.88 10.36 9.39
C LEU A 109 3.67 9.37 10.24
N ILE A 110 4.94 9.64 10.50
CA ILE A 110 5.79 8.83 11.39
C ILE A 110 5.19 8.79 12.80
N ASP A 111 4.78 9.94 13.34
CA ASP A 111 4.14 10.00 14.66
C ASP A 111 2.84 9.17 14.70
N THR A 112 2.02 9.27 13.66
CA THR A 112 0.79 8.47 13.52
C THR A 112 1.11 6.97 13.50
N MET A 113 2.05 6.54 12.67
CA MET A 113 2.46 5.13 12.57
C MET A 113 3.01 4.60 13.91
N GLN A 114 3.78 5.40 14.62
CA GLN A 114 4.31 5.01 15.93
C GLN A 114 3.20 4.89 17.00
N GLN A 115 2.21 5.79 16.98
CA GLN A 115 1.05 5.72 17.88
C GLN A 115 0.09 4.56 17.56
N LEU A 116 0.06 4.08 16.32
CA LEU A 116 -0.72 2.91 15.93
C LEU A 116 -0.16 1.61 16.52
N LYS A 117 1.12 1.52 16.82
CA LYS A 117 1.71 0.29 17.36
C LYS A 117 0.91 -0.27 18.57
N PRO A 118 0.69 -1.58 18.67
CA PRO A 118 1.30 -2.66 17.87
C PRO A 118 0.53 -3.02 16.58
N LEU A 119 -0.43 -2.21 16.13
CA LEU A 119 -1.09 -2.42 14.85
C LEU A 119 -0.09 -2.31 13.69
N GLN A 120 -0.37 -3.00 12.59
CA GLN A 120 0.47 -2.98 11.40
C GLN A 120 0.39 -1.62 10.70
N THR A 121 1.50 -1.22 10.10
CA THR A 121 1.57 0.01 9.32
C THR A 121 2.28 -0.25 8.01
N SER A 122 1.76 0.33 6.92
CA SER A 122 2.43 0.33 5.63
C SER A 122 2.48 1.74 5.02
N TYR A 123 3.48 1.96 4.20
CA TYR A 123 3.64 3.18 3.41
C TYR A 123 3.63 2.82 1.93
N THR A 124 2.63 3.29 1.23
CA THR A 124 2.39 3.02 -0.19
C THR A 124 2.71 4.28 -1.00
N PHE A 125 3.43 4.14 -2.11
CA PHE A 125 3.86 5.27 -2.93
C PHE A 125 4.13 4.88 -4.38
N ILE A 126 4.10 5.86 -5.30
CA ILE A 126 4.40 5.65 -6.72
C ILE A 126 5.92 5.53 -6.90
N ALA A 127 6.39 4.35 -7.30
CA ALA A 127 7.80 3.99 -7.42
C ALA A 127 8.30 4.00 -8.88
N GLY A 128 8.00 5.08 -9.62
CA GLY A 128 8.37 5.22 -11.02
C GLY A 128 9.64 6.03 -11.27
N TRP A 129 9.73 6.58 -12.47
CA TRP A 129 10.89 7.35 -12.94
C TRP A 129 11.32 8.45 -11.96
N ALA A 130 10.37 9.20 -11.40
CA ALA A 130 10.68 10.29 -10.46
C ALA A 130 11.41 9.77 -9.21
N TYR A 131 10.91 8.68 -8.61
CA TYR A 131 11.54 8.05 -7.46
C TYR A 131 12.93 7.52 -7.77
N ASN A 132 13.11 6.94 -8.96
CA ASN A 132 14.41 6.41 -9.39
C ASN A 132 15.44 7.51 -9.77
N ASN A 133 14.96 8.72 -10.05
CA ASN A 133 15.77 9.88 -10.41
C ASN A 133 15.48 11.07 -9.47
N PRO A 134 15.68 10.92 -8.16
CA PRO A 134 15.21 11.90 -7.18
C PRO A 134 15.85 13.27 -7.36
N THR A 135 17.10 13.35 -7.82
CA THR A 135 17.80 14.62 -8.06
C THR A 135 17.30 15.37 -9.31
N ALA A 136 16.56 14.70 -10.18
CA ALA A 136 16.00 15.30 -11.39
C ALA A 136 14.57 15.84 -11.20
N SER A 137 13.95 15.58 -10.05
CA SER A 137 12.55 15.93 -9.78
C SER A 137 12.35 16.25 -8.30
N SER A 138 11.71 17.39 -8.01
CA SER A 138 11.36 17.75 -6.62
C SER A 138 10.40 16.74 -5.98
N ASN A 139 9.47 16.20 -6.76
CA ASN A 139 8.57 15.13 -6.30
C ASN A 139 9.34 13.84 -5.99
N GLY A 140 10.25 13.45 -6.88
CA GLY A 140 11.11 12.29 -6.64
C GLY A 140 12.00 12.42 -5.41
N GLN A 141 12.55 13.61 -5.18
CA GLN A 141 13.30 13.89 -3.95
C GLN A 141 12.41 13.76 -2.71
N ALA A 142 11.20 14.32 -2.75
CA ALA A 142 10.27 14.25 -1.62
C ALA A 142 9.89 12.80 -1.28
N ILE A 143 9.54 11.99 -2.28
CA ILE A 143 9.22 10.56 -2.07
C ILE A 143 10.43 9.80 -1.53
N ASN A 144 11.62 10.01 -2.10
CA ASN A 144 12.84 9.34 -1.65
C ASN A 144 13.16 9.68 -0.20
N ASP A 145 13.06 10.95 0.18
CA ASP A 145 13.31 11.41 1.55
C ASP A 145 12.25 10.86 2.52
N ALA A 146 11.00 10.76 2.09
CA ALA A 146 9.92 10.14 2.85
C ALA A 146 10.22 8.67 3.16
N VAL A 147 10.51 7.86 2.14
CA VAL A 147 10.84 6.44 2.31
C VAL A 147 12.01 6.27 3.27
N LYS A 148 13.09 7.02 3.07
CA LYS A 148 14.28 6.98 3.91
C LYS A 148 13.99 7.37 5.37
N LYS A 149 13.21 8.42 5.58
CA LYS A 149 12.88 8.94 6.90
C LYS A 149 11.99 7.98 7.67
N ILE A 150 10.96 7.41 7.02
CA ILE A 150 10.06 6.41 7.59
C ILE A 150 10.82 5.13 7.93
N SER A 151 11.70 4.67 7.04
CA SER A 151 12.57 3.51 7.26
C SER A 151 13.49 3.71 8.47
N ASN A 152 14.19 4.84 8.54
CA ASN A 152 15.09 5.16 9.64
C ASN A 152 14.37 5.26 11.00
N ALA A 153 13.13 5.69 10.99
CA ALA A 153 12.30 5.76 12.20
C ALA A 153 11.73 4.39 12.62
N GLY A 154 11.84 3.35 11.78
CA GLY A 154 11.20 2.05 12.01
C GLY A 154 9.68 2.16 12.12
N ALA A 155 9.09 3.16 11.43
CA ALA A 155 7.69 3.48 11.61
C ALA A 155 6.76 2.56 10.82
N ALA A 156 7.13 2.19 9.59
CA ALA A 156 6.36 1.27 8.75
C ALA A 156 6.88 -0.17 8.83
N ASP A 157 5.94 -1.12 8.85
CA ASP A 157 6.25 -2.55 8.75
C ASP A 157 6.47 -2.96 7.28
N ARG A 158 5.81 -2.26 6.34
CA ARG A 158 5.89 -2.52 4.89
C ARG A 158 5.97 -1.23 4.08
N PHE A 159 6.61 -1.36 2.93
CA PHE A 159 6.70 -0.32 1.89
C PHE A 159 6.15 -0.90 0.59
N ALA A 160 4.99 -0.43 0.14
CA ALA A 160 4.36 -0.91 -1.08
C ALA A 160 4.71 0.02 -2.24
N LEU A 161 5.38 -0.56 -3.23
CA LEU A 161 5.87 0.13 -4.42
C LEU A 161 4.83 0.02 -5.53
N MET A 162 4.04 1.07 -5.76
CA MET A 162 3.12 1.13 -6.90
C MET A 162 3.91 1.31 -8.20
N CYS A 163 3.95 0.27 -9.02
CA CYS A 163 4.64 0.25 -10.30
C CYS A 163 3.63 0.20 -11.46
N TYR A 164 2.62 1.06 -11.38
CA TYR A 164 1.55 1.26 -12.35
C TYR A 164 1.00 2.70 -12.21
N ALA A 165 0.13 3.08 -13.15
CA ALA A 165 -0.69 4.29 -13.06
C ALA A 165 -2.18 3.87 -12.88
N THR A 166 -3.09 4.29 -13.79
CA THR A 166 -4.45 3.70 -13.85
C THR A 166 -4.43 2.28 -14.41
N GLU A 167 -3.42 1.96 -15.21
CA GLU A 167 -3.15 0.64 -15.78
C GLU A 167 -1.66 0.31 -15.63
N MET A 168 -1.28 -0.93 -15.92
CA MET A 168 0.12 -1.34 -15.94
C MET A 168 0.92 -0.47 -16.89
N TRP A 169 2.13 -0.11 -16.49
CA TRP A 169 3.06 0.64 -17.35
C TRP A 169 3.45 -0.17 -18.58
N SER A 170 3.95 0.52 -19.59
CA SER A 170 4.53 -0.13 -20.77
C SER A 170 5.67 -1.06 -20.36
N LYS A 171 5.94 -2.07 -21.21
CA LYS A 171 7.07 -2.98 -21.00
C LYS A 171 8.38 -2.22 -20.78
N ALA A 172 8.64 -1.20 -21.60
CA ALA A 172 9.87 -0.40 -21.50
C ALA A 172 9.97 0.34 -20.16
N ASP A 173 8.86 0.90 -19.66
CA ASP A 173 8.83 1.59 -18.37
C ASP A 173 8.99 0.61 -17.20
N ILE A 174 8.38 -0.58 -17.28
CA ILE A 174 8.53 -1.64 -16.28
C ILE A 174 10.00 -2.08 -16.20
N GLU A 175 10.62 -2.39 -17.34
CA GLU A 175 12.04 -2.80 -17.41
C GLU A 175 12.98 -1.71 -16.90
N ALA A 176 12.65 -0.45 -17.18
CA ALA A 176 13.49 0.68 -16.75
C ALA A 176 13.33 1.04 -15.26
N ASN A 177 12.18 0.76 -14.65
CA ASN A 177 11.87 1.35 -13.34
C ASN A 177 11.74 0.34 -12.19
N VAL A 178 11.17 -0.85 -12.40
CA VAL A 178 10.77 -1.72 -11.29
C VAL A 178 11.96 -2.24 -10.49
N SER A 179 12.98 -2.80 -11.15
CA SER A 179 14.17 -3.31 -10.45
C SER A 179 14.95 -2.18 -9.77
N GLN A 180 15.04 -1.01 -10.41
CA GLN A 180 15.72 0.16 -9.84
C GLN A 180 15.00 0.66 -8.57
N ALA A 181 13.65 0.67 -8.57
CA ALA A 181 12.89 1.07 -7.41
C ALA A 181 13.09 0.13 -6.22
N ILE A 182 13.13 -1.18 -6.46
CA ILE A 182 13.46 -2.17 -5.42
C ILE A 182 14.86 -1.92 -4.86
N GLU A 183 15.86 -1.82 -5.74
CA GLU A 183 17.25 -1.59 -5.35
C GLU A 183 17.42 -0.29 -4.56
N ARG A 184 16.79 0.79 -5.01
CA ARG A 184 16.79 2.08 -4.27
C ARG A 184 16.16 1.95 -2.89
N THR A 185 15.02 1.28 -2.82
CA THR A 185 14.30 1.10 -1.54
C THR A 185 15.15 0.32 -0.54
N ILE A 186 15.79 -0.75 -0.98
CA ILE A 186 16.61 -1.61 -0.11
C ILE A 186 17.98 -0.96 0.18
N ASN A 187 18.72 -0.59 -0.87
CA ASN A 187 20.13 -0.22 -0.73
C ASN A 187 20.35 1.24 -0.33
N ASP A 188 19.58 2.17 -0.93
CA ASP A 188 19.77 3.60 -0.70
C ASP A 188 18.95 4.11 0.50
N ASN A 189 17.77 3.52 0.73
CA ASN A 189 16.83 3.96 1.77
C ASN A 189 16.78 3.01 2.99
N GLY A 190 17.51 1.89 2.94
CA GLY A 190 17.73 1.01 4.09
C GLY A 190 16.52 0.19 4.52
N VAL A 191 15.53 0.00 3.64
CA VAL A 191 14.36 -0.84 3.91
C VAL A 191 14.78 -2.32 3.85
N ALA A 192 14.40 -3.11 4.85
CA ALA A 192 14.61 -4.55 4.82
C ALA A 192 13.87 -5.18 3.62
N ALA A 193 14.51 -6.09 2.89
CA ALA A 193 13.91 -6.68 1.69
C ALA A 193 12.52 -7.29 1.96
N LYS A 194 12.36 -8.01 3.06
CA LYS A 194 11.06 -8.60 3.45
C LYS A 194 9.96 -7.59 3.81
N SER A 195 10.31 -6.33 4.01
CA SER A 195 9.35 -5.22 4.19
C SER A 195 8.96 -4.55 2.87
N VAL A 196 9.62 -4.88 1.76
CA VAL A 196 9.29 -4.34 0.43
C VAL A 196 8.23 -5.20 -0.23
N ILE A 197 7.15 -4.56 -0.70
CA ILE A 197 6.05 -5.20 -1.42
C ILE A 197 5.95 -4.55 -2.80
N LEU A 198 5.94 -5.33 -3.87
CA LEU A 198 5.55 -4.80 -5.18
C LEU A 198 4.04 -4.71 -5.29
N ALA A 199 3.55 -3.67 -5.94
CA ALA A 199 2.14 -3.53 -6.24
C ALA A 199 1.90 -3.46 -7.75
N LEU A 200 0.87 -4.15 -8.22
CA LEU A 200 0.39 -4.16 -9.60
C LEU A 200 -1.12 -3.93 -9.66
N THR A 201 -1.63 -3.67 -10.85
CA THR A 201 -3.07 -3.58 -11.13
C THR A 201 -3.51 -4.61 -12.17
N PRO A 202 -4.73 -5.17 -12.08
CA PRO A 202 -5.27 -6.03 -13.13
C PRO A 202 -5.53 -5.30 -14.46
N GLU A 203 -5.66 -3.97 -14.44
CA GLU A 203 -5.83 -3.16 -15.64
C GLU A 203 -4.54 -3.18 -16.47
N GLY A 204 -4.61 -3.65 -17.71
CA GLY A 204 -3.43 -3.82 -18.56
C GLY A 204 -2.49 -4.97 -18.16
N LEU A 205 -2.90 -5.82 -17.19
CA LEU A 205 -2.11 -6.98 -16.79
C LEU A 205 -2.11 -8.04 -17.91
N ASP A 206 -0.93 -8.50 -18.27
CA ASP A 206 -0.68 -9.56 -19.21
C ASP A 206 0.32 -10.60 -18.67
N ASP A 207 0.53 -11.68 -19.41
CA ASP A 207 1.44 -12.76 -18.97
C ASP A 207 2.88 -12.26 -18.80
N TRP A 208 3.31 -11.30 -19.62
CA TRP A 208 4.68 -10.81 -19.57
C TRP A 208 4.92 -9.97 -18.30
N ASN A 209 4.07 -8.95 -18.06
CA ASN A 209 4.26 -8.06 -16.92
C ASN A 209 4.01 -8.79 -15.60
N LEU A 210 3.02 -9.68 -15.53
CA LEU A 210 2.79 -10.52 -14.35
C LEU A 210 4.03 -11.37 -14.02
N ASN A 211 4.57 -12.10 -15.00
CA ASN A 211 5.76 -12.90 -14.75
C ASN A 211 6.98 -12.05 -14.39
N TYR A 212 7.15 -10.88 -15.02
CA TYR A 212 8.24 -9.96 -14.67
C TYR A 212 8.18 -9.55 -13.20
N PHE A 213 6.99 -9.15 -12.70
CA PHE A 213 6.82 -8.78 -11.29
C PHE A 213 7.13 -9.93 -10.34
N LEU A 214 6.65 -11.13 -10.64
CA LEU A 214 6.92 -12.32 -9.86
C LEU A 214 8.41 -12.68 -9.87
N ASP A 215 9.10 -12.53 -11.00
CA ASP A 215 10.53 -12.70 -11.10
C ASP A 215 11.29 -11.70 -10.21
N GLN A 216 10.84 -10.45 -10.13
CA GLN A 216 11.46 -9.46 -9.24
C GLN A 216 11.23 -9.80 -7.77
N VAL A 217 10.02 -10.22 -7.39
CA VAL A 217 9.73 -10.68 -6.01
C VAL A 217 10.70 -11.79 -5.60
N LEU A 218 10.88 -12.79 -6.46
CA LEU A 218 11.76 -13.94 -6.18
C LEU A 218 13.25 -13.56 -6.25
N LYS A 219 13.65 -12.75 -7.23
CA LYS A 219 15.05 -12.34 -7.44
C LYS A 219 15.61 -11.55 -6.26
N TYR A 220 14.84 -10.63 -5.73
CA TYR A 220 15.26 -9.76 -4.62
C TYR A 220 14.83 -10.29 -3.25
N ASP A 221 14.12 -11.42 -3.23
CA ASP A 221 13.59 -12.05 -2.02
C ASP A 221 12.82 -11.05 -1.14
N ILE A 222 12.00 -10.19 -1.80
CA ILE A 222 11.19 -9.18 -1.13
C ILE A 222 9.95 -9.80 -0.48
N GLY A 223 9.20 -9.00 0.29
CA GLY A 223 8.08 -9.48 1.12
C GLY A 223 6.91 -10.08 0.34
N GLY A 224 6.65 -9.65 -0.90
CA GLY A 224 5.57 -10.23 -1.70
C GLY A 224 4.94 -9.27 -2.69
N LEU A 225 3.65 -9.47 -2.95
CA LEU A 225 2.90 -8.78 -3.98
C LEU A 225 1.56 -8.27 -3.45
N TYR A 226 1.20 -7.04 -3.80
CA TYR A 226 -0.13 -6.46 -3.62
C TYR A 226 -0.80 -6.22 -4.97
N VAL A 227 -2.13 -6.33 -5.00
CA VAL A 227 -2.95 -6.12 -6.20
C VAL A 227 -3.93 -4.98 -5.95
N TRP A 228 -3.79 -3.88 -6.70
CA TRP A 228 -4.76 -2.81 -6.69
C TRP A 228 -6.08 -3.27 -7.31
N ASN A 229 -7.19 -2.99 -6.60
CA ASN A 229 -8.53 -3.38 -7.04
C ASN A 229 -8.64 -4.89 -7.36
N PHE A 230 -8.22 -5.71 -6.40
CA PHE A 230 -8.21 -7.17 -6.53
C PHE A 230 -9.54 -7.80 -7.00
N PRO A 231 -10.73 -7.18 -6.81
CA PRO A 231 -11.97 -7.72 -7.39
C PRO A 231 -11.91 -7.89 -8.91
N LEU A 232 -11.05 -7.15 -9.60
CA LEU A 232 -10.85 -7.28 -11.05
C LEU A 232 -9.80 -8.32 -11.44
N LEU A 233 -9.08 -8.91 -10.47
CA LEU A 233 -8.04 -9.90 -10.75
C LEU A 233 -8.67 -11.19 -11.31
N LYS A 234 -8.21 -11.62 -12.46
CA LYS A 234 -8.67 -12.86 -13.08
C LYS A 234 -8.19 -14.09 -12.31
N GLY A 235 -9.01 -15.12 -12.21
CA GLY A 235 -8.64 -16.35 -11.54
C GLY A 235 -7.42 -17.06 -12.14
N ALA A 236 -7.18 -16.91 -13.44
CA ALA A 236 -5.98 -17.42 -14.09
C ALA A 236 -4.71 -16.76 -13.55
N ASP A 237 -4.71 -15.42 -13.47
CA ASP A 237 -3.58 -14.63 -12.98
C ASP A 237 -3.32 -14.92 -11.49
N LEU A 238 -4.38 -15.04 -10.69
CA LEU A 238 -4.27 -15.44 -9.28
C LEU A 238 -3.61 -16.83 -9.14
N ASN A 239 -3.98 -17.78 -9.97
CA ASN A 239 -3.38 -19.12 -9.95
C ASN A 239 -1.88 -19.09 -10.28
N VAL A 240 -1.46 -18.27 -11.24
CA VAL A 240 -0.04 -18.05 -11.56
C VAL A 240 0.69 -17.45 -10.36
N ILE A 241 0.14 -16.39 -9.75
CA ILE A 241 0.72 -15.76 -8.56
C ILE A 241 0.92 -16.79 -7.44
N LYS A 242 -0.13 -17.54 -7.11
CA LYS A 242 -0.09 -18.52 -6.02
C LYS A 242 0.94 -19.63 -6.30
N ALA A 243 0.96 -20.16 -7.51
CA ALA A 243 1.90 -21.21 -7.89
C ALA A 243 3.35 -20.71 -7.81
N ARG A 244 3.63 -19.49 -8.25
CA ARG A 244 4.98 -18.90 -8.25
C ARG A 244 5.46 -18.52 -6.84
N LEU A 245 4.58 -18.05 -5.96
CA LEU A 245 4.92 -17.64 -4.59
C LEU A 245 4.76 -18.79 -3.57
N GLY A 246 4.28 -19.94 -3.96
CA GLY A 246 4.09 -21.09 -3.08
C GLY A 246 2.99 -20.88 -2.02
N ILE A 247 1.90 -20.20 -2.39
CA ILE A 247 0.78 -19.83 -1.52
C ILE A 247 -0.41 -20.79 -1.74
#